data_d974476f64e8aa62a85bad0dc062f14a
#
_entry.id   d974476f64e8aa62a85bad0dc062f14a
#
_cell.length_a   1.000
_cell.length_b   1.000
_cell.length_c   1.000
_cell.angle_alpha   90.00
_cell.angle_beta   90.00
_cell.angle_gamma   90.00
#
_symmetry.space_group_name_H-M   'P 1'
#
loop_
_entity.id
_entity.type
_entity.pdbx_description
1 polymer ?
#
loop_
_entity_poly.entity_id
_entity_poly.type
_entity_poly.pdbx_seq_one_letter_code
_entity_poly.pdbx_strand_id
1 'polypeptide(L)'
;MKSLPSRNTVIKGILVEGIKESSLFMGVPWVREQFIEKLDIDPYPGTLNLHITDSQDLEKLKEIKEQEGIEILPMDPEFCSAKCFHVLVCGKVKGAVVIPLVDDYPESKIEIIASGRLKDLLSLKDGDIVPIEIDLENGPEDNLS
;
A
#
# COMPACT_ATOMS: atom_id res chain seq x y z
N MET A 1 -1.02 -13.02 -29.30
CA MET A 1 -0.64 -13.17 -28.38
C MET A 1 -1.42 -12.99 -27.41
N LYS A 2 -1.55 -13.36 -26.76
CA LYS A 2 -2.33 -13.18 -25.91
C LYS A 2 -1.83 -12.23 -25.03
N SER A 3 -2.50 -11.35 -24.75
CA SER A 3 -2.08 -10.51 -23.74
C SER A 3 -2.19 -11.24 -22.46
N LEU A 4 -1.30 -10.95 -21.60
CA LEU A 4 -1.38 -11.51 -20.29
C LEU A 4 -2.58 -10.96 -19.61
N PRO A 5 -3.22 -11.78 -18.82
CA PRO A 5 -4.30 -11.25 -18.01
C PRO A 5 -3.77 -10.24 -17.03
N SER A 6 -4.61 -9.35 -16.62
CA SER A 6 -4.26 -8.38 -15.61
C SER A 6 -3.83 -9.12 -14.37
N ARG A 7 -2.77 -8.64 -13.73
CA ARG A 7 -2.32 -9.23 -12.49
C ARG A 7 -2.82 -8.45 -11.29
N ASN A 8 -3.90 -7.77 -11.47
CA ASN A 8 -4.52 -7.04 -10.38
C ASN A 8 -5.29 -8.00 -9.50
N THR A 9 -5.30 -7.70 -8.22
CA THR A 9 -6.03 -8.48 -7.26
C THR A 9 -6.88 -7.54 -6.43
N VAL A 10 -8.11 -7.93 -6.16
CA VAL A 10 -9.02 -7.11 -5.37
C VAL A 10 -9.20 -7.76 -4.00
N ILE A 11 -8.97 -6.99 -2.95
CA ILE A 11 -9.28 -7.42 -1.60
C ILE A 11 -10.01 -6.29 -0.91
N LYS A 12 -10.60 -6.57 0.23
CA LYS A 12 -11.27 -5.54 1.00
C LYS A 12 -10.92 -5.65 2.45
N GLY A 13 -10.91 -4.53 3.12
CA GLY A 13 -10.60 -4.49 4.53
C GLY A 13 -11.51 -3.53 5.25
N ILE A 14 -11.46 -3.58 6.56
CA ILE A 14 -12.25 -2.70 7.40
C ILE A 14 -11.36 -1.56 7.82
N LEU A 15 -11.83 -0.34 7.62
CA LEU A 15 -11.06 0.83 7.99
C LEU A 15 -10.97 0.91 9.51
N VAL A 16 -9.75 0.99 10.00
CA VAL A 16 -9.50 1.11 11.42
C VAL A 16 -8.61 2.32 11.66
N GLU A 17 -8.66 2.80 12.88
CA GLU A 17 -7.84 3.94 13.22
C GLU A 17 -6.38 3.51 13.30
N GLY A 18 -5.51 4.29 12.71
CA GLY A 18 -4.11 3.94 12.67
C GLY A 18 -3.33 4.51 13.84
N ILE A 19 -2.09 4.08 13.92
CA ILE A 19 -1.19 4.57 14.93
C ILE A 19 -0.45 5.78 14.36
N LYS A 20 -0.22 6.76 15.19
CA LYS A 20 0.41 8.00 14.72
C LYS A 20 1.83 7.81 14.24
N GLU A 21 2.46 6.73 14.64
CA GLU A 21 3.84 6.47 14.23
C GLU A 21 3.98 6.35 12.73
N SER A 22 2.96 5.85 12.05
CA SER A 22 3.02 5.78 10.59
C SER A 22 3.19 7.13 9.97
N SER A 23 2.54 8.14 10.54
CA SER A 23 2.65 9.49 10.01
C SER A 23 4.07 10.00 10.10
N LEU A 24 4.75 9.68 11.19
CA LEU A 24 6.12 10.12 11.34
C LEU A 24 7.02 9.53 10.28
N PHE A 25 6.81 8.25 10.00
CA PHE A 25 7.60 7.59 8.97
C PHE A 25 7.39 8.27 7.62
N MET A 26 6.15 8.57 7.29
CA MET A 26 5.84 9.19 6.00
C MET A 26 6.40 10.61 5.90
N GLY A 27 6.69 11.24 7.01
CA GLY A 27 7.22 12.60 6.99
C GLY A 27 8.72 12.69 6.82
N VAL A 28 9.42 11.56 6.81
CA VAL A 28 10.87 11.56 6.67
C VAL A 28 11.24 11.92 5.23
N PRO A 29 12.11 12.91 5.01
CA PRO A 29 12.35 13.39 3.64
C PRO A 29 12.83 12.34 2.66
N TRP A 30 13.73 11.45 3.08
CA TRP A 30 14.24 10.45 2.14
C TRP A 30 13.18 9.37 1.83
N VAL A 31 12.20 9.18 2.70
CA VAL A 31 11.09 8.30 2.41
C VAL A 31 10.18 8.96 1.39
N ARG A 32 9.84 10.22 1.63
CA ARG A 32 8.97 10.97 0.74
C ARG A 32 9.53 11.05 -0.66
N GLU A 33 10.83 11.28 -0.78
CA GLU A 33 11.47 11.38 -2.09
C GLU A 33 11.38 10.09 -2.85
N GLN A 34 11.51 8.96 -2.17
CA GLN A 34 11.41 7.67 -2.85
C GLN A 34 10.00 7.41 -3.33
N PHE A 35 8.98 7.80 -2.56
CA PHE A 35 7.61 7.65 -3.02
C PHE A 35 7.35 8.49 -4.26
N ILE A 36 7.90 9.70 -4.31
CA ILE A 36 7.73 10.54 -5.47
C ILE A 36 8.44 9.92 -6.67
N GLU A 37 9.67 9.48 -6.50
CA GLU A 37 10.47 8.98 -7.60
C GLU A 37 10.02 7.62 -8.09
N LYS A 38 9.67 6.73 -7.17
CA LYS A 38 9.41 5.35 -7.53
C LYS A 38 7.95 5.06 -7.78
N LEU A 39 7.06 5.78 -7.14
CA LEU A 39 5.63 5.51 -7.25
C LEU A 39 4.84 6.68 -7.82
N ASP A 40 5.50 7.83 -8.01
CA ASP A 40 4.83 9.04 -8.51
C ASP A 40 3.73 9.49 -7.55
N ILE A 41 3.99 9.35 -6.25
CA ILE A 41 3.06 9.78 -5.22
C ILE A 41 3.80 10.67 -4.25
N ASP A 42 3.31 11.90 -4.05
CA ASP A 42 3.79 12.78 -2.99
C ASP A 42 2.90 12.50 -1.79
N PRO A 43 3.36 11.70 -0.83
CA PRO A 43 2.44 11.12 0.14
C PRO A 43 1.91 12.14 1.14
N TYR A 44 0.61 12.09 1.34
CA TYR A 44 -0.01 12.80 2.44
C TYR A 44 0.54 12.18 3.73
N PRO A 45 0.88 12.97 4.74
CA PRO A 45 1.50 12.43 5.96
C PRO A 45 0.49 11.73 6.85
N GLY A 46 0.19 10.51 6.51
CA GLY A 46 -0.76 9.68 7.23
C GLY A 46 -1.16 8.53 6.35
N THR A 47 -1.48 7.42 6.95
CA THR A 47 -1.87 6.24 6.18
C THR A 47 -3.31 5.88 6.47
N LEU A 48 -3.94 5.24 5.49
CA LEU A 48 -5.23 4.61 5.70
C LEU A 48 -4.95 3.18 6.13
N ASN A 49 -5.49 2.77 7.27
CA ASN A 49 -5.22 1.47 7.83
C ASN A 49 -6.41 0.55 7.65
N LEU A 50 -6.19 -0.60 7.05
CA LEU A 50 -7.25 -1.57 6.82
C LEU A 50 -6.91 -2.87 7.54
N HIS A 51 -7.94 -3.47 8.13
CA HIS A 51 -7.86 -4.77 8.77
C HIS A 51 -8.57 -5.76 7.85
N ILE A 52 -7.85 -6.77 7.40
CA ILE A 52 -8.38 -7.77 6.48
C ILE A 52 -8.94 -8.91 7.30
N THR A 53 -10.23 -9.19 7.17
CA THR A 53 -10.88 -10.22 7.97
C THR A 53 -11.36 -11.41 7.17
N ASP A 54 -11.59 -11.24 5.86
CA ASP A 54 -12.07 -12.33 5.03
C ASP A 54 -10.95 -13.32 4.76
N SER A 55 -11.22 -14.61 4.95
CA SER A 55 -10.17 -15.60 4.83
C SER A 55 -9.60 -15.69 3.42
N GLN A 56 -10.42 -15.50 2.40
CA GLN A 56 -9.92 -15.53 1.03
C GLN A 56 -9.05 -14.31 0.76
N ASP A 57 -9.45 -13.15 1.27
CA ASP A 57 -8.65 -11.94 1.11
C ASP A 57 -7.33 -12.06 1.87
N LEU A 58 -7.33 -12.73 3.01
CA LEU A 58 -6.08 -12.97 3.74
C LEU A 58 -5.12 -13.84 2.94
N GLU A 59 -5.65 -14.84 2.25
CA GLU A 59 -4.81 -15.66 1.39
C GLU A 59 -4.23 -14.84 0.25
N LYS A 60 -5.04 -13.99 -0.35
CA LYS A 60 -4.55 -13.12 -1.41
C LYS A 60 -3.48 -12.18 -0.89
N LEU A 61 -3.68 -11.63 0.30
CA LEU A 61 -2.70 -10.72 0.88
C LEU A 61 -1.38 -11.43 1.12
N LYS A 62 -1.44 -12.68 1.56
CA LYS A 62 -0.25 -13.46 1.75
C LYS A 62 0.54 -13.60 0.46
N GLU A 63 -0.15 -13.87 -0.63
CA GLU A 63 0.49 -13.99 -1.94
C GLU A 63 1.08 -12.66 -2.40
N ILE A 64 0.37 -11.57 -2.13
CA ILE A 64 0.86 -10.25 -2.48
C ILE A 64 2.17 -9.97 -1.76
N LYS A 65 2.25 -10.34 -0.50
CA LYS A 65 3.45 -10.09 0.29
C LYS A 65 4.65 -10.90 -0.19
N GLU A 66 4.41 -11.93 -0.97
CA GLU A 66 5.50 -12.70 -1.55
C GLU A 66 6.01 -12.12 -2.86
N GLN A 67 5.29 -11.17 -3.43
CA GLN A 67 5.72 -10.52 -4.66
C GLN A 67 6.82 -9.51 -4.36
N GLU A 68 7.56 -9.17 -5.41
CA GLU A 68 8.71 -8.30 -5.23
C GLU A 68 8.32 -6.88 -4.89
N GLY A 69 7.40 -6.32 -5.61
CA GLY A 69 6.94 -4.97 -5.37
C GLY A 69 7.99 -3.91 -5.65
N ILE A 70 7.71 -2.70 -5.21
CA ILE A 70 8.60 -1.57 -5.34
C ILE A 70 9.16 -1.27 -3.96
N GLU A 71 10.47 -1.30 -3.82
CA GLU A 71 11.10 -1.16 -2.51
C GLU A 71 11.36 0.25 -2.12
N ILE A 72 11.08 0.57 -0.87
CA ILE A 72 11.50 1.81 -0.24
C ILE A 72 12.62 1.44 0.71
N LEU A 73 13.79 2.01 0.49
CA LEU A 73 14.99 1.62 1.22
C LEU A 73 15.31 2.65 2.30
N PRO A 74 15.69 2.19 3.49
CA PRO A 74 16.03 3.14 4.55
C PRO A 74 17.41 3.73 4.33
N MET A 75 17.55 4.99 4.69
CA MET A 75 18.86 5.61 4.73
C MET A 75 19.38 5.66 6.15
N ASP A 76 18.58 5.28 7.11
CA ASP A 76 18.94 5.23 8.51
C ASP A 76 18.75 3.80 8.99
N PRO A 77 19.75 3.19 9.60
CA PRO A 77 19.62 1.78 10.00
C PRO A 77 18.53 1.53 11.05
N GLU A 78 18.00 2.57 11.66
CA GLU A 78 16.91 2.39 12.60
C GLU A 78 15.57 2.17 11.90
N PHE A 79 15.48 2.42 10.61
CA PHE A 79 14.25 2.21 9.88
C PHE A 79 14.33 0.94 9.05
N CYS A 80 13.20 0.30 8.85
CA CYS A 80 13.15 -0.90 8.02
C CYS A 80 12.84 -0.55 6.57
N SER A 81 13.11 -1.47 5.70
CA SER A 81 12.66 -1.36 4.32
C SER A 81 11.16 -1.62 4.25
N ALA A 82 10.55 -1.20 3.17
CA ALA A 82 9.15 -1.51 2.91
C ALA A 82 9.01 -1.86 1.45
N LYS A 83 8.02 -2.66 1.12
CA LYS A 83 7.70 -2.88 -0.28
C LYS A 83 6.31 -2.35 -0.54
N CYS A 84 6.11 -1.83 -1.73
CA CYS A 84 4.90 -1.12 -2.07
C CYS A 84 4.31 -1.65 -3.36
N PHE A 85 2.99 -1.51 -3.48
CA PHE A 85 2.27 -1.85 -4.70
C PHE A 85 1.28 -0.74 -4.98
N HIS A 86 1.16 -0.36 -6.24
CA HIS A 86 0.12 0.59 -6.61
C HIS A 86 -1.26 0.00 -6.37
N VAL A 87 -2.19 0.82 -5.94
CA VAL A 87 -3.57 0.37 -5.71
C VAL A 87 -4.54 1.42 -6.21
N LEU A 88 -5.76 0.96 -6.45
CA LEU A 88 -6.89 1.85 -6.69
C LEU A 88 -7.86 1.63 -5.56
N VAL A 89 -8.15 2.68 -4.81
CA VAL A 89 -8.99 2.59 -3.61
C VAL A 89 -10.42 2.92 -3.97
N CYS A 90 -11.33 2.03 -3.66
CA CYS A 90 -12.76 2.17 -3.95
C CYS A 90 -13.02 2.43 -5.45
N GLY A 91 -12.12 1.98 -6.30
CA GLY A 91 -12.25 2.19 -7.73
C GLY A 91 -12.10 3.64 -8.17
N LYS A 92 -11.59 4.52 -7.29
CA LYS A 92 -11.59 5.95 -7.59
C LYS A 92 -10.27 6.65 -7.37
N VAL A 93 -9.54 6.34 -6.31
CA VAL A 93 -8.36 7.12 -5.94
C VAL A 93 -7.13 6.24 -5.98
N LYS A 94 -6.10 6.71 -6.66
CA LYS A 94 -4.83 5.99 -6.75
C LYS A 94 -4.03 6.18 -5.48
N GLY A 95 -3.36 5.13 -5.07
CA GLY A 95 -2.48 5.16 -3.92
C GLY A 95 -1.52 4.00 -3.98
N ALA A 96 -0.95 3.68 -2.85
CA ALA A 96 -0.04 2.54 -2.75
C ALA A 96 -0.20 1.84 -1.41
N VAL A 97 -0.17 0.52 -1.46
CA VAL A 97 -0.07 -0.27 -0.24
C VAL A 97 1.39 -0.27 0.17
N VAL A 98 1.64 -0.05 1.45
CA VAL A 98 2.98 -0.06 2.02
C VAL A 98 3.07 -1.19 3.01
N ILE A 99 4.01 -2.11 2.79
CA ILE A 99 4.18 -3.26 3.65
C ILE A 99 5.57 -3.17 4.27
N PRO A 100 5.66 -2.82 5.55
CA PRO A 100 6.96 -2.78 6.22
C PRO A 100 7.54 -4.18 6.33
N LEU A 101 8.84 -4.29 6.09
CA LEU A 101 9.50 -5.59 6.11
C LEU A 101 10.06 -5.86 7.50
N VAL A 102 9.16 -6.05 8.45
CA VAL A 102 9.51 -6.39 9.82
C VAL A 102 8.74 -7.64 10.20
N ASP A 103 9.35 -8.45 11.05
CA ASP A 103 8.79 -9.77 11.35
C ASP A 103 7.49 -9.69 12.11
N ASP A 104 7.31 -8.69 12.95
CA ASP A 104 6.14 -8.62 13.80
C ASP A 104 5.02 -7.76 13.23
N TYR A 105 5.10 -7.39 11.96
CA TYR A 105 4.02 -6.64 11.35
C TYR A 105 2.79 -7.55 11.21
N PRO A 106 1.61 -7.11 11.65
CA PRO A 106 0.43 -7.99 11.64
C PRO A 106 0.08 -8.47 10.23
N GLU A 107 -0.23 -9.74 10.12
CA GLU A 107 -0.51 -10.34 8.81
C GLU A 107 -1.80 -9.82 8.20
N SER A 108 -2.73 -9.38 9.03
CA SER A 108 -4.03 -8.95 8.54
C SER A 108 -4.14 -7.44 8.35
N LYS A 109 -3.02 -6.74 8.48
CA LYS A 109 -3.05 -5.29 8.41
C LYS A 109 -2.38 -4.82 7.15
N ILE A 110 -2.94 -3.79 6.52
CA ILE A 110 -2.24 -3.08 5.45
C ILE A 110 -2.41 -1.59 5.66
N GLU A 111 -1.45 -0.83 5.16
CA GLU A 111 -1.49 0.62 5.20
C GLU A 111 -1.42 1.14 3.79
N ILE A 112 -2.20 2.17 3.50
CA ILE A 112 -2.28 2.74 2.16
C ILE A 112 -1.95 4.20 2.24
N ILE A 113 -1.08 4.67 1.34
CA ILE A 113 -0.77 6.08 1.21
C ILE A 113 -1.33 6.60 -0.10
N ALA A 114 -1.55 7.90 -0.15
CA ALA A 114 -2.00 8.58 -1.36
C ALA A 114 -1.55 10.01 -1.28
N SER A 115 -1.79 10.78 -2.35
CA SER A 115 -1.39 12.18 -2.39
C SER A 115 -2.31 13.08 -1.57
N GLY A 116 -3.44 12.56 -1.11
CA GLY A 116 -4.35 13.31 -0.25
C GLY A 116 -4.87 12.40 0.83
N ARG A 117 -5.65 12.98 1.74
CA ARG A 117 -6.20 12.21 2.84
C ARG A 117 -7.38 11.38 2.34
N LEU A 118 -7.18 10.08 2.26
CA LEU A 118 -8.17 9.18 1.66
C LEU A 118 -9.51 9.21 2.37
N LYS A 119 -9.51 9.36 3.69
CA LYS A 119 -10.78 9.43 4.42
C LYS A 119 -11.62 10.61 3.95
N ASP A 120 -10.98 11.72 3.64
CA ASP A 120 -11.69 12.88 3.14
C ASP A 120 -12.08 12.73 1.68
N LEU A 121 -11.14 12.23 0.87
CA LEU A 121 -11.38 12.13 -0.56
C LEU A 121 -12.51 11.16 -0.87
N LEU A 122 -12.67 10.13 -0.05
CA LEU A 122 -13.66 9.08 -0.30
C LEU A 122 -14.76 9.07 0.74
N SER A 123 -14.79 10.05 1.63
CA SER A 123 -15.82 10.16 2.68
C SER A 123 -15.92 8.89 3.50
N LEU A 124 -14.79 8.37 3.94
CA LEU A 124 -14.74 7.11 4.66
C LEU A 124 -14.76 7.34 6.17
N LYS A 125 -15.33 6.38 6.88
CA LYS A 125 -15.38 6.40 8.33
C LYS A 125 -14.84 5.09 8.87
N ASP A 126 -14.36 5.14 10.10
CA ASP A 126 -13.90 3.93 10.76
C ASP A 126 -15.00 2.88 10.73
N GLY A 127 -14.64 1.66 10.41
CA GLY A 127 -15.59 0.56 10.29
C GLY A 127 -16.11 0.34 8.89
N ASP A 128 -15.86 1.28 7.97
CA ASP A 128 -16.28 1.09 6.58
C ASP A 128 -15.49 -0.03 5.92
N ILE A 129 -16.16 -0.73 5.01
CA ILE A 129 -15.50 -1.74 4.20
C ILE A 129 -14.93 -1.04 2.97
N VAL A 130 -13.63 -1.20 2.77
CA VAL A 130 -12.91 -0.48 1.73
C VAL A 130 -12.32 -1.50 0.76
N PRO A 131 -12.85 -1.56 -0.47
CA PRO A 131 -12.25 -2.44 -1.49
C PRO A 131 -11.05 -1.74 -2.12
N ILE A 132 -10.02 -2.53 -2.39
CA ILE A 132 -8.84 -2.02 -3.06
C ILE A 132 -8.44 -3.00 -4.15
N GLU A 133 -7.95 -2.45 -5.24
CA GLU A 133 -7.43 -3.24 -6.34
C GLU A 133 -5.94 -3.02 -6.41
N ILE A 134 -5.17 -4.07 -6.17
CA ILE A 134 -3.72 -3.99 -6.06
C ILE A 134 -3.10 -4.43 -7.39
N ASP A 135 -2.20 -3.61 -7.89
CA ASP A 135 -1.55 -3.87 -9.17
C ASP A 135 -0.25 -4.61 -8.91
N LEU A 136 -0.21 -5.87 -9.29
CA LEU A 136 0.96 -6.71 -9.08
C LEU A 136 1.94 -6.68 -10.22
N GLU A 137 1.59 -6.03 -11.33
CA GLU A 137 2.48 -5.96 -12.47
C GLU A 137 3.41 -4.77 -12.43
N ASN A 138 3.27 -3.94 -11.41
CA ASN A 138 3.95 -2.68 -11.41
C ASN A 138 5.31 -2.77 -10.74
N GLY A 139 6.14 -3.59 -11.25
CA GLY A 139 7.48 -3.75 -10.73
C GLY A 139 8.48 -2.99 -11.56
N PRO A 140 9.75 -3.03 -11.16
CA PRO A 140 10.78 -2.26 -11.85
C PRO A 140 10.97 -2.65 -13.30
N GLU A 141 10.65 -3.86 -13.68
CA GLU A 141 10.86 -4.28 -15.04
C GLU A 141 9.65 -4.16 -15.89
N ASP A 142 8.62 -3.51 -15.41
CA ASP A 142 7.44 -3.40 -16.19
C ASP A 142 7.64 -2.76 -17.48
N ASN A 143 8.57 -1.87 -17.56
CA ASN A 143 8.68 -1.11 -18.75
C ASN A 143 9.59 -1.73 -19.74
N LEU A 144 9.91 -2.94 -19.56
CA LEU A 144 10.77 -3.51 -20.49
C LEU A 144 10.17 -3.76 -21.77
N SER A 145 9.02 -3.70 -21.88
CA SER A 145 8.43 -4.03 -23.13
C SER A 145 8.97 -3.56 -24.36
#